data_19d07cb0d32285befb93d1347e40e8b6
#
_entry.id   19d07cb0d32285befb93d1347e40e8b6
#
_cell.length_a   1.000
_cell.length_b   1.000
_cell.length_c   1.000
_cell.angle_alpha   90.00
_cell.angle_beta   90.00
_cell.angle_gamma   90.00
#
_symmetry.space_group_name_H-M   'P 1'
#
loop_
_entity.id
_entity.type
_entity.pdbx_description
1 polymer ?
#
loop_
_entity_poly.entity_id
_entity_poly.type
_entity_poly.pdbx_seq_one_letter_code
_entity_poly.pdbx_strand_id
1 'polypeptide(L)'
;MRLTKQLIFGFICLLFPLTAIKAQQHNRFVKPFIGTDGTGHTFPGPSMPFGMVQPGPDNRDYGWNHTSGYQFQDTFLMGFSQTRFSGTGINEMGDVLLLPINPKKEQGKNSYDKTSESAKVGYYSVTKNDGVKVELTCTQRVAFHQYTFPENVAQVLVDLQHGLRFVFDPNDAKALVIESSVKIENDHTISGYCSTDNWVK
;
A
#
# COMPACT_ATOMS: atom_id res chain seq x y z
N MET A 1 29.47 -16.99 -43.91
CA MET A 1 28.05 -16.64 -43.64
C MET A 1 27.57 -16.94 -42.24
N ARG A 2 28.14 -17.86 -41.47
CA ARG A 2 27.76 -18.11 -40.04
C ARG A 2 28.36 -17.11 -39.04
N LEU A 3 29.57 -16.64 -39.23
CA LEU A 3 30.24 -15.68 -38.33
C LEU A 3 29.57 -14.28 -38.32
N THR A 4 29.08 -13.82 -39.46
CA THR A 4 28.40 -12.51 -39.58
C THR A 4 27.07 -12.47 -38.85
N LYS A 5 26.32 -13.58 -38.78
CA LYS A 5 25.05 -13.66 -38.04
C LYS A 5 25.26 -13.66 -36.52
N GLN A 6 26.33 -14.26 -36.02
CA GLN A 6 26.66 -14.25 -34.58
C GLN A 6 27.14 -12.88 -34.09
N LEU A 7 27.88 -12.14 -34.93
CA LEU A 7 28.31 -10.77 -34.62
C LEU A 7 27.13 -9.80 -34.58
N ILE A 8 26.16 -9.92 -35.49
CA ILE A 8 24.94 -9.06 -35.49
C ILE A 8 24.07 -9.35 -34.29
N PHE A 9 23.91 -10.61 -33.86
CA PHE A 9 23.13 -10.98 -32.70
C PHE A 9 23.78 -10.49 -31.39
N GLY A 10 25.11 -10.58 -31.27
CA GLY A 10 25.86 -10.02 -30.13
C GLY A 10 25.77 -8.50 -30.03
N PHE A 11 25.70 -7.78 -31.16
CA PHE A 11 25.57 -6.31 -31.16
C PHE A 11 24.18 -5.84 -30.80
N ILE A 12 23.11 -6.57 -31.14
CA ILE A 12 21.75 -6.29 -30.78
C ILE A 12 21.52 -6.48 -29.23
N CYS A 13 22.12 -7.51 -28.63
CA CYS A 13 22.04 -7.74 -27.18
C CYS A 13 22.77 -6.66 -26.34
N LEU A 14 23.80 -6.00 -26.90
CA LEU A 14 24.53 -4.91 -26.22
C LEU A 14 23.78 -3.57 -26.22
N LEU A 15 22.80 -3.38 -27.12
CA LEU A 15 22.02 -2.13 -27.20
C LEU A 15 20.81 -2.10 -26.27
N PHE A 16 20.38 -3.24 -25.73
CA PHE A 16 19.20 -3.33 -24.85
C PHE A 16 19.35 -2.67 -23.45
N PRO A 17 20.51 -2.67 -22.78
CA PRO A 17 20.62 -2.05 -21.46
C PRO A 17 20.68 -0.52 -21.46
N LEU A 18 20.95 0.13 -22.61
CA LEU A 18 21.11 1.59 -22.67
C LEU A 18 19.80 2.38 -22.55
N THR A 19 18.66 1.75 -22.86
CA THR A 19 17.34 2.39 -22.73
C THR A 19 16.79 2.34 -21.30
N ALA A 20 17.16 1.32 -20.52
CA ALA A 20 16.72 1.19 -19.12
C ALA A 20 17.33 2.28 -18.21
N ILE A 21 18.54 2.76 -18.53
CA ILE A 21 19.23 3.77 -17.72
C ILE A 21 18.53 5.14 -17.79
N LYS A 22 17.92 5.49 -18.91
CA LYS A 22 17.20 6.78 -19.07
C LYS A 22 15.89 6.83 -18.29
N ALA A 23 15.16 5.72 -18.19
CA ALA A 23 13.90 5.65 -17.43
C ALA A 23 14.14 5.88 -15.93
N GLN A 24 15.23 5.40 -15.38
CA GLN A 24 15.58 5.53 -13.97
C GLN A 24 15.93 6.98 -13.57
N GLN A 25 16.37 7.81 -14.51
CA GLN A 25 16.69 9.23 -14.25
C GLN A 25 15.45 10.10 -14.02
N HIS A 26 14.31 9.77 -14.62
CA HIS A 26 13.09 10.59 -14.51
C HIS A 26 12.30 10.31 -13.23
N ASN A 27 12.40 9.10 -12.67
CA ASN A 27 11.69 8.70 -11.45
C ASN A 27 12.06 9.57 -10.23
N ARG A 28 13.26 10.14 -10.19
CA ARG A 28 13.70 11.04 -9.12
C ARG A 28 12.90 12.35 -9.02
N PHE A 29 12.21 12.75 -10.09
CA PHE A 29 11.40 13.96 -10.12
C PHE A 29 9.96 13.71 -9.67
N VAL A 30 9.54 12.44 -9.57
CA VAL A 30 8.21 12.08 -9.08
C VAL A 30 8.19 12.21 -7.57
N LYS A 31 7.22 12.95 -7.06
CA LYS A 31 7.01 13.18 -5.62
C LYS A 31 5.67 12.58 -5.22
N PRO A 32 5.62 11.33 -4.70
CA PRO A 32 4.37 10.63 -4.39
C PRO A 32 3.49 11.30 -3.34
N PHE A 33 4.02 12.21 -2.54
CA PHE A 33 3.23 12.98 -1.57
C PHE A 33 2.45 14.16 -2.18
N ILE A 34 2.64 14.48 -3.46
CA ILE A 34 1.82 15.51 -4.11
C ILE A 34 0.37 15.04 -4.20
N GLY A 35 -0.57 15.88 -3.72
CA GLY A 35 -2.00 15.57 -3.70
C GLY A 35 -2.46 14.69 -2.54
N THR A 36 -1.58 14.38 -1.58
CA THR A 36 -1.93 13.56 -0.41
C THR A 36 -2.39 14.37 0.80
N ASP A 37 -2.64 15.66 0.62
CA ASP A 37 -3.13 16.57 1.67
C ASP A 37 -4.40 17.30 1.23
N GLY A 38 -5.18 17.78 2.19
CA GLY A 38 -6.43 18.48 1.95
C GLY A 38 -7.43 17.63 1.13
N THR A 39 -7.85 18.13 -0.02
CA THR A 39 -8.81 17.46 -0.92
C THR A 39 -8.14 16.85 -2.16
N GLY A 40 -6.85 16.53 -2.08
CA GLY A 40 -6.14 15.94 -3.21
C GLY A 40 -6.47 14.47 -3.48
N HIS A 41 -6.91 13.74 -2.47
CA HIS A 41 -7.44 12.37 -2.55
C HIS A 41 -6.47 11.34 -3.15
N THR A 42 -5.17 11.59 -3.06
CA THR A 42 -4.14 10.63 -3.48
C THR A 42 -3.44 10.00 -2.28
N PHE A 43 -2.64 8.98 -2.51
CA PHE A 43 -1.91 8.26 -1.47
C PHE A 43 -0.45 8.03 -1.88
N PRO A 44 0.49 7.85 -0.94
CA PRO A 44 1.91 7.75 -1.26
C PRO A 44 2.38 6.31 -1.56
N GLY A 45 1.50 5.31 -1.50
CA GLY A 45 1.85 3.91 -1.67
C GLY A 45 2.24 3.52 -3.09
N PRO A 46 2.91 2.38 -3.28
CA PRO A 46 3.26 1.88 -4.59
C PRO A 46 2.02 1.46 -5.39
N SER A 47 2.05 1.72 -6.69
CA SER A 47 1.06 1.23 -7.63
C SER A 47 1.70 0.96 -8.99
N MET A 48 1.14 0.01 -9.74
CA MET A 48 1.51 -0.27 -11.12
C MET A 48 0.43 0.24 -12.07
N PRO A 49 0.77 0.68 -13.27
CA PRO A 49 -0.22 1.04 -14.27
C PRO A 49 -1.22 -0.11 -14.48
N PHE A 50 -2.52 0.19 -14.34
CA PHE A 50 -3.61 -0.79 -14.43
C PHE A 50 -3.50 -1.95 -13.43
N GLY A 51 -2.79 -1.75 -12.32
CA GLY A 51 -2.67 -2.75 -11.25
C GLY A 51 -3.95 -2.85 -10.42
N MET A 52 -4.27 -4.06 -9.97
CA MET A 52 -5.40 -4.33 -9.07
C MET A 52 -5.08 -3.95 -7.63
N VAL A 53 -3.81 -4.09 -7.22
CA VAL A 53 -3.38 -3.79 -5.87
C VAL A 53 -2.69 -2.44 -5.79
N GLN A 54 -3.01 -1.70 -4.73
CA GLN A 54 -2.46 -0.38 -4.43
C GLN A 54 -2.20 -0.30 -2.91
N PRO A 55 -1.21 -1.07 -2.41
CA PRO A 55 -0.96 -1.11 -0.97
C PRO A 55 -0.47 0.25 -0.46
N GLY A 56 -0.97 0.65 0.68
CA GLY A 56 -0.58 1.92 1.27
C GLY A 56 -1.15 2.15 2.66
N PRO A 57 -0.67 3.19 3.36
CA PRO A 57 -1.13 3.54 4.69
C PRO A 57 -2.55 4.06 4.68
N ASP A 58 -3.35 3.68 5.70
CA ASP A 58 -4.63 4.26 6.02
C ASP A 58 -4.56 4.96 7.37
N ASN A 59 -4.88 6.26 7.37
CA ASN A 59 -4.95 7.07 8.57
C ASN A 59 -6.36 7.10 9.15
N ARG A 60 -7.37 7.03 8.26
CA ARG A 60 -8.78 7.03 8.60
C ARG A 60 -9.60 6.35 7.52
N ASP A 61 -10.70 5.74 7.89
CA ASP A 61 -11.57 4.96 6.99
C ASP A 61 -12.83 5.72 6.52
N TYR A 62 -12.99 6.99 6.91
CA TYR A 62 -14.16 7.82 6.56
C TYR A 62 -13.78 9.29 6.38
N GLY A 63 -14.72 10.05 5.80
CA GLY A 63 -14.62 11.50 5.62
C GLY A 63 -13.99 11.91 4.29
N TRP A 64 -14.40 13.09 3.81
CA TRP A 64 -14.02 13.61 2.49
C TRP A 64 -12.51 13.68 2.29
N ASN A 65 -11.78 14.22 3.25
CA ASN A 65 -10.33 14.38 3.11
C ASN A 65 -9.56 13.05 3.13
N HIS A 66 -10.19 11.97 3.63
CA HIS A 66 -9.58 10.65 3.73
C HIS A 66 -10.10 9.67 2.66
N THR A 67 -10.57 10.17 1.54
CA THR A 67 -11.09 9.35 0.44
C THR A 67 -10.12 8.29 -0.06
N SER A 68 -8.82 8.58 -0.04
CA SER A 68 -7.77 7.62 -0.37
C SER A 68 -7.29 6.79 0.82
N GLY A 69 -7.89 6.95 2.01
CA GLY A 69 -7.41 6.39 3.27
C GLY A 69 -6.29 7.19 3.95
N TYR A 70 -5.62 8.08 3.23
CA TYR A 70 -4.41 8.76 3.70
C TYR A 70 -4.56 10.28 3.67
N GLN A 71 -3.97 10.94 4.69
CA GLN A 71 -3.74 12.38 4.75
C GLN A 71 -2.33 12.68 5.23
N PHE A 72 -1.63 13.57 4.53
CA PHE A 72 -0.22 13.89 4.82
C PHE A 72 -0.02 14.45 6.24
N GLN A 73 -0.98 15.20 6.78
CA GLN A 73 -0.84 15.81 8.11
C GLN A 73 -1.06 14.82 9.26
N ASP A 74 -1.66 13.65 8.99
CA ASP A 74 -1.96 12.68 10.02
C ASP A 74 -0.72 11.88 10.43
N THR A 75 -0.62 11.57 11.70
CA THR A 75 0.41 10.71 12.30
C THR A 75 -0.18 9.46 12.95
N PHE A 76 -1.51 9.31 12.89
CA PHE A 76 -2.20 8.07 13.25
C PHE A 76 -2.19 7.10 12.07
N LEU A 77 -2.15 5.81 12.37
CA LEU A 77 -2.13 4.73 11.39
C LEU A 77 -3.09 3.62 11.81
N MET A 78 -4.10 3.36 10.98
CA MET A 78 -4.96 2.19 11.12
C MET A 78 -4.23 0.92 10.69
N GLY A 79 -3.49 0.99 9.61
CA GLY A 79 -2.72 -0.10 9.00
C GLY A 79 -2.42 0.18 7.53
N PHE A 80 -2.28 -0.88 6.76
CA PHE A 80 -1.94 -0.85 5.34
C PHE A 80 -2.93 -1.72 4.57
N SER A 81 -3.90 -1.09 3.88
CA SER A 81 -4.85 -1.80 3.03
C SER A 81 -4.25 -2.11 1.66
N GLN A 82 -4.86 -3.08 0.95
CA GLN A 82 -4.32 -3.63 -0.29
C GLN A 82 -4.95 -3.02 -1.54
N THR A 83 -6.13 -2.46 -1.41
CA THR A 83 -6.91 -1.86 -2.51
C THR A 83 -7.33 -0.45 -2.14
N ARG A 84 -7.53 0.40 -3.14
CA ARG A 84 -8.10 1.75 -2.92
C ARG A 84 -8.55 2.38 -4.22
N PHE A 85 -9.41 3.37 -4.08
CA PHE A 85 -9.94 4.14 -5.19
C PHE A 85 -9.50 5.59 -5.05
N SER A 86 -8.22 5.86 -5.35
CA SER A 86 -7.60 7.16 -5.12
C SER A 86 -7.83 8.15 -6.26
N GLY A 87 -7.83 9.44 -5.94
CA GLY A 87 -7.96 10.54 -6.91
C GLY A 87 -9.38 10.83 -7.37
N THR A 88 -10.38 10.10 -6.93
CA THR A 88 -11.77 10.22 -7.42
C THR A 88 -12.68 11.07 -6.54
N GLY A 89 -12.32 11.27 -5.28
CA GLY A 89 -13.20 11.91 -4.28
C GLY A 89 -14.32 11.01 -3.76
N ILE A 90 -14.22 9.72 -3.94
CA ILE A 90 -15.17 8.72 -3.44
C ILE A 90 -14.41 7.71 -2.59
N ASN A 91 -14.84 7.55 -1.33
CA ASN A 91 -14.30 6.51 -0.45
C ASN A 91 -14.81 5.15 -0.91
N GLU A 92 -13.89 4.30 -1.31
CA GLU A 92 -14.19 2.96 -1.80
C GLU A 92 -13.01 2.03 -1.56
N MET A 93 -13.28 0.73 -1.50
CA MET A 93 -12.28 -0.30 -1.28
C MET A 93 -11.57 -0.14 0.08
N GLY A 94 -10.27 -0.24 0.15
CA GLY A 94 -9.51 -0.27 1.41
C GLY A 94 -9.50 -1.67 2.02
N ASP A 95 -9.72 -2.68 1.19
CA ASP A 95 -9.90 -4.06 1.65
C ASP A 95 -8.61 -4.67 2.17
N VAL A 96 -8.77 -5.59 3.12
CA VAL A 96 -7.71 -6.40 3.72
C VAL A 96 -6.61 -5.51 4.32
N LEU A 97 -6.88 -4.95 5.49
CA LEU A 97 -5.90 -4.16 6.21
C LEU A 97 -4.93 -5.05 6.96
N LEU A 98 -3.64 -4.77 6.81
CA LEU A 98 -2.57 -5.41 7.58
C LEU A 98 -1.94 -4.40 8.54
N LEU A 99 -1.87 -4.76 9.83
CA LEU A 99 -1.19 -3.94 10.83
C LEU A 99 -0.12 -4.78 11.54
N PRO A 100 1.17 -4.58 11.23
CA PRO A 100 2.24 -5.17 12.00
C PRO A 100 2.37 -4.46 13.35
N ILE A 101 2.51 -5.23 14.42
CA ILE A 101 2.52 -4.75 15.81
C ILE A 101 3.72 -5.34 16.53
N ASN A 102 4.41 -4.50 17.31
CA ASN A 102 5.35 -4.99 18.32
C ASN A 102 4.56 -5.36 19.59
N PRO A 103 4.34 -6.64 19.89
CA PRO A 103 3.52 -7.05 21.04
C PRO A 103 4.12 -6.70 22.40
N LYS A 104 5.42 -6.34 22.44
CA LYS A 104 6.08 -5.88 23.65
C LYS A 104 5.98 -4.37 23.87
N LYS A 105 5.54 -3.62 22.87
CA LYS A 105 5.39 -2.18 22.92
C LYS A 105 4.06 -1.76 22.33
N GLU A 106 3.02 -1.87 23.13
CA GLU A 106 1.66 -1.51 22.70
C GLU A 106 1.51 0.00 22.42
N GLN A 107 2.23 0.82 23.19
CA GLN A 107 2.27 2.26 22.98
C GLN A 107 2.91 2.59 21.62
N GLY A 108 2.24 3.38 20.82
CA GLY A 108 2.73 3.81 19.50
C GLY A 108 2.45 2.84 18.35
N LYS A 109 1.74 1.73 18.59
CA LYS A 109 1.38 0.76 17.54
C LYS A 109 0.56 1.35 16.39
N ASN A 110 -0.19 2.42 16.66
CA ASN A 110 -1.04 3.11 15.70
C ASN A 110 -0.55 4.54 15.37
N SER A 111 0.75 4.81 15.55
CA SER A 111 1.30 6.13 15.25
C SER A 111 2.72 6.07 14.70
N TYR A 112 3.13 7.15 14.05
CA TYR A 112 4.47 7.31 13.49
C TYR A 112 4.88 8.77 13.47
N ASP A 113 6.18 9.03 13.37
CA ASP A 113 6.74 10.35 13.10
C ASP A 113 6.83 10.57 11.58
N LYS A 114 6.38 11.71 11.09
CA LYS A 114 6.43 12.06 9.67
C LYS A 114 7.84 12.02 9.08
N THR A 115 8.85 12.30 9.88
CA THR A 115 10.25 12.23 9.45
C THR A 115 10.72 10.81 9.13
N SER A 116 10.01 9.78 9.63
CA SER A 116 10.28 8.38 9.33
C SER A 116 9.65 7.89 8.03
N GLU A 117 8.75 8.69 7.44
CA GLU A 117 7.99 8.32 6.26
C GLU A 117 8.74 8.68 4.97
N SER A 118 8.75 7.78 4.02
CA SER A 118 9.39 7.98 2.73
C SER A 118 8.62 7.29 1.61
N ALA A 119 8.52 7.96 0.46
CA ALA A 119 7.89 7.41 -0.73
C ALA A 119 8.68 7.76 -1.99
N LYS A 120 8.75 6.83 -2.92
CA LYS A 120 9.26 6.99 -4.29
C LYS A 120 8.46 6.11 -5.23
N VAL A 121 8.65 6.28 -6.52
CA VAL A 121 7.95 5.45 -7.52
C VAL A 121 8.12 3.95 -7.20
N GLY A 122 7.00 3.27 -7.00
CA GLY A 122 6.95 1.84 -6.71
C GLY A 122 7.40 1.41 -5.30
N TYR A 123 7.58 2.35 -4.39
CA TYR A 123 8.03 2.03 -3.04
C TYR A 123 7.53 3.04 -2.01
N TYR A 124 7.14 2.53 -0.85
CA TYR A 124 6.78 3.30 0.34
C TYR A 124 7.43 2.69 1.57
N SER A 125 7.81 3.50 2.55
CA SER A 125 8.26 3.02 3.85
C SER A 125 7.92 4.00 4.98
N VAL A 126 7.76 3.44 6.18
CA VAL A 126 7.56 4.19 7.43
C VAL A 126 8.08 3.38 8.61
N THR A 127 8.57 4.06 9.64
CA THR A 127 8.86 3.42 10.93
C THR A 127 7.84 3.90 11.96
N LYS A 128 7.09 2.96 12.51
CA LYS A 128 6.08 3.22 13.53
C LYS A 128 6.72 3.53 14.88
N ASN A 129 5.99 4.19 15.76
CA ASN A 129 6.50 4.55 17.09
C ASN A 129 6.70 3.35 18.02
N ASP A 130 6.11 2.19 17.71
CA ASP A 130 6.41 0.91 18.36
C ASP A 130 7.71 0.26 17.87
N GLY A 131 8.41 0.89 16.92
CA GLY A 131 9.70 0.48 16.37
C GLY A 131 9.61 -0.42 15.14
N VAL A 132 8.43 -0.83 14.73
CA VAL A 132 8.27 -1.67 13.52
C VAL A 132 8.48 -0.82 12.27
N LYS A 133 9.43 -1.21 11.43
CA LYS A 133 9.59 -0.64 10.08
C LYS A 133 8.74 -1.41 9.08
N VAL A 134 8.02 -0.69 8.26
CA VAL A 134 7.18 -1.21 7.16
C VAL A 134 7.74 -0.71 5.84
N GLU A 135 7.87 -1.62 4.87
CA GLU A 135 8.28 -1.33 3.51
C GLU A 135 7.32 -2.00 2.54
N LEU A 136 6.85 -1.26 1.54
CA LEU A 136 5.83 -1.71 0.59
C LEU A 136 6.33 -1.56 -0.84
N THR A 137 6.03 -2.56 -1.65
CA THR A 137 6.10 -2.50 -3.12
C THR A 137 5.00 -3.37 -3.72
N CYS A 138 4.79 -3.31 -5.02
CA CYS A 138 3.76 -4.13 -5.66
C CYS A 138 4.12 -4.50 -7.11
N THR A 139 3.46 -5.54 -7.59
CA THR A 139 3.24 -5.82 -9.01
C THR A 139 1.80 -5.46 -9.37
N GLN A 140 1.33 -5.83 -10.55
CA GLN A 140 -0.07 -5.59 -10.94
C GLN A 140 -1.10 -6.29 -10.05
N ARG A 141 -0.74 -7.41 -9.42
CA ARG A 141 -1.69 -8.27 -8.66
C ARG A 141 -1.17 -8.72 -7.31
N VAL A 142 0.05 -8.37 -6.95
CA VAL A 142 0.66 -8.79 -5.69
C VAL A 142 1.17 -7.56 -4.95
N ALA A 143 0.66 -7.34 -3.75
CA ALA A 143 1.25 -6.43 -2.79
C ALA A 143 2.36 -7.18 -2.02
N PHE A 144 3.53 -6.58 -1.93
CA PHE A 144 4.64 -7.12 -1.18
C PHE A 144 4.93 -6.22 0.01
N HIS A 145 4.87 -6.81 1.21
CA HIS A 145 5.14 -6.14 2.47
C HIS A 145 6.38 -6.74 3.11
N GLN A 146 7.29 -5.89 3.55
CA GLN A 146 8.41 -6.29 4.41
C GLN A 146 8.28 -5.58 5.74
N TYR A 147 8.27 -6.34 6.82
CA TYR A 147 8.22 -5.83 8.19
C TYR A 147 9.51 -6.16 8.91
N THR A 148 10.15 -5.13 9.48
CA THR A 148 11.32 -5.30 10.33
C THR A 148 10.91 -4.98 11.77
N PHE A 149 10.90 -6.00 12.61
CA PHE A 149 10.57 -5.86 14.03
C PHE A 149 11.84 -5.58 14.85
N PRO A 150 11.78 -4.69 15.86
CA PRO A 150 12.93 -4.37 16.70
C PRO A 150 13.36 -5.53 17.59
N GLU A 151 12.48 -6.50 17.80
CA GLU A 151 12.70 -7.68 18.62
C GLU A 151 12.29 -8.95 17.88
N ASN A 152 12.73 -10.12 18.35
CA ASN A 152 12.44 -11.43 17.73
C ASN A 152 10.98 -11.91 17.94
N VAL A 153 10.05 -10.98 18.09
CA VAL A 153 8.61 -11.27 18.22
C VAL A 153 7.86 -10.45 17.20
N ALA A 154 7.18 -11.12 16.30
CA ALA A 154 6.41 -10.51 15.22
C ALA A 154 4.93 -10.85 15.36
N GLN A 155 4.08 -9.85 15.21
CA GLN A 155 2.64 -10.03 15.12
C GLN A 155 2.10 -9.16 13.97
N VAL A 156 1.19 -9.74 13.19
CA VAL A 156 0.47 -9.01 12.14
C VAL A 156 -1.03 -9.25 12.33
N LEU A 157 -1.76 -8.16 12.57
CA LEU A 157 -3.22 -8.19 12.53
C LEU A 157 -3.66 -8.18 11.06
N VAL A 158 -4.56 -9.08 10.70
CA VAL A 158 -5.28 -9.09 9.42
C VAL A 158 -6.72 -8.68 9.71
N ASP A 159 -7.10 -7.49 9.29
CA ASP A 159 -8.45 -6.96 9.47
C ASP A 159 -9.23 -7.07 8.15
N LEU A 160 -10.22 -7.93 8.14
CA LEU A 160 -11.14 -8.15 7.02
C LEU A 160 -12.43 -7.32 7.14
N GLN A 161 -12.57 -6.54 8.20
CA GLN A 161 -13.72 -5.64 8.39
C GLN A 161 -13.40 -4.21 7.99
N HIS A 162 -12.13 -3.93 7.71
CA HIS A 162 -11.69 -2.61 7.25
C HIS A 162 -12.15 -2.33 5.82
N GLY A 163 -12.44 -1.06 5.55
CA GLY A 163 -12.70 -0.53 4.23
C GLY A 163 -12.95 0.98 4.30
N LEU A 164 -12.71 1.67 3.20
CA LEU A 164 -12.90 3.12 3.10
C LEU A 164 -14.38 3.41 2.87
N ARG A 165 -15.02 4.10 3.82
CA ARG A 165 -16.46 4.31 3.86
C ARG A 165 -16.85 5.70 3.35
N PHE A 166 -17.81 5.76 2.47
CA PHE A 166 -18.43 7.02 2.06
C PHE A 166 -19.46 7.48 3.11
N VAL A 167 -18.98 7.91 4.24
CA VAL A 167 -19.78 8.48 5.31
C VAL A 167 -19.13 9.76 5.85
N PHE A 168 -19.96 10.72 6.23
CA PHE A 168 -19.50 11.97 6.84
C PHE A 168 -19.56 11.90 8.37
N ASP A 169 -20.39 11.00 8.92
CA ASP A 169 -20.53 10.74 10.35
C ASP A 169 -20.00 9.33 10.68
N PRO A 170 -19.00 9.21 11.57
CA PRO A 170 -18.48 7.91 11.99
C PRO A 170 -19.52 7.04 12.70
N ASN A 171 -20.60 7.64 13.22
CA ASN A 171 -21.70 6.91 13.85
C ASN A 171 -22.71 6.36 12.84
N ASP A 172 -22.63 6.73 11.59
CA ASP A 172 -23.43 6.11 10.49
C ASP A 172 -22.79 4.78 10.10
N ALA A 173 -22.85 3.85 11.04
CA ALA A 173 -22.21 2.54 10.95
C ALA A 173 -23.04 1.56 10.11
N LYS A 174 -23.15 1.77 8.82
CA LYS A 174 -23.39 0.64 7.92
C LYS A 174 -22.13 -0.21 7.89
N ALA A 175 -22.28 -1.47 8.26
CA ALA A 175 -21.21 -2.43 8.08
C ALA A 175 -20.84 -2.46 6.59
N LEU A 176 -19.63 -2.01 6.25
CA LEU A 176 -19.14 -2.02 4.89
C LEU A 176 -18.95 -3.46 4.42
N VAL A 177 -18.43 -4.32 5.28
CA VAL A 177 -18.19 -5.73 4.99
C VAL A 177 -19.42 -6.54 5.38
N ILE A 178 -20.05 -7.16 4.39
CA ILE A 178 -21.23 -8.01 4.55
C ILE A 178 -20.82 -9.40 5.03
N GLU A 179 -19.76 -9.91 4.45
CA GLU A 179 -19.26 -11.26 4.72
C GLU A 179 -17.73 -11.27 4.58
N SER A 180 -17.09 -12.00 5.45
CA SER A 180 -15.65 -12.25 5.36
C SER A 180 -15.30 -13.63 5.90
N SER A 181 -14.23 -14.20 5.37
CA SER A 181 -13.72 -15.49 5.82
C SER A 181 -12.21 -15.52 5.70
N VAL A 182 -11.58 -16.21 6.62
CA VAL A 182 -10.16 -16.54 6.58
C VAL A 182 -9.96 -18.02 6.93
N LYS A 183 -9.05 -18.66 6.22
CA LYS A 183 -8.66 -20.06 6.44
C LYS A 183 -7.14 -20.16 6.51
N ILE A 184 -6.61 -20.85 7.49
CA ILE A 184 -5.20 -21.21 7.57
C ILE A 184 -4.99 -22.44 6.69
N GLU A 185 -4.26 -22.30 5.60
CA GLU A 185 -3.97 -23.39 4.68
C GLU A 185 -2.76 -24.21 5.15
N ASN A 186 -1.75 -23.54 5.69
CA ASN A 186 -0.53 -24.12 6.26
C ASN A 186 0.24 -23.06 7.06
N ASP A 187 1.44 -23.38 7.55
CA ASP A 187 2.26 -22.50 8.39
C ASP A 187 2.70 -21.19 7.69
N HIS A 188 2.55 -21.08 6.39
CA HIS A 188 3.00 -19.94 5.59
C HIS A 188 1.91 -19.31 4.72
N THR A 189 0.70 -19.86 4.76
CA THR A 189 -0.36 -19.45 3.83
C THR A 189 -1.69 -19.38 4.54
N ILE A 190 -2.32 -18.23 4.42
CA ILE A 190 -3.74 -18.03 4.70
C ILE A 190 -4.46 -17.66 3.40
N SER A 191 -5.70 -18.11 3.26
CA SER A 191 -6.61 -17.70 2.20
C SER A 191 -7.86 -17.08 2.78
N GLY A 192 -8.59 -16.31 2.00
CA GLY A 192 -9.81 -15.70 2.47
C GLY A 192 -10.46 -14.80 1.45
N TYR A 193 -11.57 -14.22 1.84
CA TYR A 193 -12.28 -13.19 1.10
C TYR A 193 -12.97 -12.22 2.04
N CYS A 194 -13.27 -11.02 1.53
CA CYS A 194 -14.27 -10.13 2.08
C CYS A 194 -15.20 -9.67 0.96
N SER A 195 -16.48 -9.55 1.29
CA SER A 195 -17.52 -9.02 0.42
C SER A 195 -18.04 -7.72 1.01
N THR A 196 -18.05 -6.67 0.22
CA THR A 196 -18.46 -5.34 0.65
C THR A 196 -19.71 -4.90 -0.09
N ASP A 197 -20.58 -4.14 0.58
CA ASP A 197 -21.72 -3.45 -0.06
C ASP A 197 -21.38 -1.97 -0.19
N ASN A 198 -20.67 -1.66 -1.24
CA ASN A 198 -20.27 -0.30 -1.53
C ASN A 198 -20.70 0.09 -2.95
N TRP A 199 -20.26 1.23 -3.45
CA TRP A 199 -20.70 1.77 -4.74
C TRP A 199 -20.15 0.98 -5.92
N VAL A 200 -18.91 0.52 -5.84
CA VAL A 200 -18.32 -0.42 -6.82
C VAL A 200 -18.80 -1.83 -6.50
N LYS A 201 -19.54 -2.45 -7.42
CA LYS A 201 -20.07 -3.82 -7.31
C LYS A 201 -19.35 -4.75 -8.25
#